data_4fb4328cedc85771fd9140a96da2e85c
#
_entry.id   4fb4328cedc85771fd9140a96da2e85c
#
_cell.length_a   1.000
_cell.length_b   1.000
_cell.length_c   1.000
_cell.angle_alpha   90.00
_cell.angle_beta   90.00
_cell.angle_gamma   90.00
#
_symmetry.space_group_name_H-M   'P 1'
#
loop_
_entity.id
_entity.type
_entity.pdbx_description
1 polymer ?
#
loop_
_entity_poly.entity_id
_entity_poly.type
_entity_poly.pdbx_seq_one_letter_code
_entity_poly.pdbx_strand_id
1 'polypeptide(L)'
;MNLFTGTRSKGAKAMGKCSRSLLRALAATATVSALAVSVTSATAAPAAIPPGLSCDTGKHAVDAYTGFALCRNNGGQTQTFWVHLVCGWAPDVDGNHVTLRPGESGQSTAHCGKIGTGIGEIHVRP
;
A
#
# COMPACT_ATOMS: atom_id res chain seq x y z
N MET A 1 29.06 -26.44 18.50
CA MET A 1 29.58 -25.40 19.40
C MET A 1 30.01 -24.20 18.56
N ASN A 2 29.22 -23.16 18.46
CA ASN A 2 29.68 -21.84 18.03
C ASN A 2 28.79 -20.79 18.71
N LEU A 3 29.37 -20.17 19.72
CA LEU A 3 28.85 -19.00 20.42
C LEU A 3 29.05 -17.78 19.51
N PHE A 4 27.98 -17.05 19.19
CA PHE A 4 28.10 -15.67 18.73
C PHE A 4 27.61 -14.72 19.80
N THR A 5 28.58 -14.02 20.36
CA THR A 5 28.51 -13.01 21.41
C THR A 5 27.85 -11.74 20.88
N GLY A 6 26.86 -11.22 21.62
CA GLY A 6 26.17 -9.98 21.29
C GLY A 6 27.03 -8.75 21.54
N THR A 7 26.91 -7.77 20.66
CA THR A 7 27.47 -6.43 20.86
C THR A 7 26.32 -5.45 21.17
N ARG A 8 26.28 -4.98 22.41
CA ARG A 8 25.43 -3.86 22.86
C ARG A 8 26.00 -2.54 22.35
N SER A 9 25.25 -1.81 21.58
CA SER A 9 25.51 -0.40 21.29
C SER A 9 24.72 0.48 22.26
N LYS A 10 25.44 1.22 23.10
CA LYS A 10 24.88 2.26 23.99
C LYS A 10 24.76 3.57 23.20
N GLY A 11 23.53 4.04 22.99
CA GLY A 11 23.25 5.34 22.43
C GLY A 11 23.47 6.48 23.41
N ALA A 12 24.20 7.49 22.99
CA ALA A 12 24.52 8.68 23.74
C ALA A 12 23.35 9.68 23.76
N LYS A 13 23.06 10.17 24.96
CA LYS A 13 22.15 11.28 25.25
C LYS A 13 22.84 12.61 24.86
N ALA A 14 22.21 13.39 23.99
CA ALA A 14 22.60 14.79 23.78
C ALA A 14 21.50 15.70 24.35
N MET A 15 21.81 16.35 25.47
CA MET A 15 21.05 17.46 26.05
C MET A 15 21.48 18.75 25.34
N GLY A 16 20.56 19.35 24.57
CA GLY A 16 20.73 20.70 24.03
C GLY A 16 20.10 21.73 24.96
N LYS A 17 20.92 22.63 25.52
CA LYS A 17 20.52 23.71 26.42
C LYS A 17 19.72 24.79 25.68
N CYS A 18 18.54 25.16 26.22
CA CYS A 18 17.85 26.39 25.92
C CYS A 18 18.69 27.62 26.28
N SER A 19 18.98 28.48 25.32
CA SER A 19 19.50 29.81 25.57
C SER A 19 18.37 30.82 25.35
N ARG A 20 18.02 31.50 26.46
CA ARG A 20 17.12 32.67 26.44
C ARG A 20 17.90 33.86 25.95
N SER A 21 17.45 34.51 24.91
CA SER A 21 17.84 35.88 24.58
C SER A 21 16.60 36.69 24.31
N LEU A 22 16.33 37.57 25.28
CA LEU A 22 15.38 38.68 25.19
C LEU A 22 16.00 39.77 24.33
N LEU A 23 15.36 40.15 23.25
CA LEU A 23 15.55 41.47 22.62
C LEU A 23 14.21 41.93 22.06
N ARG A 24 13.76 43.06 22.63
CA ARG A 24 12.63 43.88 22.20
C ARG A 24 12.99 44.58 20.89
N ALA A 25 12.12 44.56 19.91
CA ALA A 25 12.03 45.64 18.93
C ALA A 25 10.62 45.67 18.29
N LEU A 26 10.13 46.85 18.20
CA LEU A 26 8.81 47.35 17.87
C LEU A 26 8.38 47.09 16.39
N ALA A 27 7.06 46.88 16.23
CA ALA A 27 6.17 47.41 15.20
C ALA A 27 6.55 47.28 13.70
N ALA A 28 5.74 46.47 13.01
CA ALA A 28 5.10 46.91 11.76
C ALA A 28 4.00 45.87 11.42
N THR A 29 2.75 46.30 11.45
CA THR A 29 1.58 45.57 11.00
C THR A 29 1.56 45.54 9.48
N ALA A 30 1.83 44.35 8.90
CA ALA A 30 1.47 44.07 7.52
C ALA A 30 0.66 42.75 7.54
N THR A 31 -0.65 42.86 7.55
CA THR A 31 -1.56 41.73 7.38
C THR A 31 -1.56 41.30 5.93
N VAL A 32 -0.69 40.38 5.58
CA VAL A 32 -0.79 39.63 4.33
C VAL A 32 -1.62 38.40 4.62
N SER A 33 -2.89 38.44 4.24
CA SER A 33 -3.77 37.28 4.26
C SER A 33 -3.34 36.27 3.17
N ALA A 34 -2.45 35.35 3.51
CA ALA A 34 -2.12 34.25 2.65
C ALA A 34 -3.28 33.25 2.72
N LEU A 35 -4.10 33.19 1.67
CA LEU A 35 -5.05 32.11 1.43
C LEU A 35 -4.25 30.83 1.17
N ALA A 36 -4.04 30.05 2.22
CA ALA A 36 -3.48 28.71 2.08
C ALA A 36 -4.55 27.81 1.44
N VAL A 37 -4.45 27.59 0.14
CA VAL A 37 -5.21 26.56 -0.56
C VAL A 37 -4.64 25.22 -0.11
N SER A 38 -5.29 24.59 0.85
CA SER A 38 -4.97 23.24 1.29
C SER A 38 -5.38 22.27 0.19
N VAL A 39 -4.43 21.84 -0.64
CA VAL A 39 -4.63 20.74 -1.57
C VAL A 39 -4.65 19.46 -0.74
N THR A 40 -5.83 19.01 -0.33
CA THR A 40 -5.99 17.69 0.26
C THR A 40 -5.82 16.67 -0.85
N SER A 41 -4.64 16.08 -0.95
CA SER A 41 -4.42 14.90 -1.78
C SER A 41 -5.28 13.77 -1.21
N ALA A 42 -6.37 13.45 -1.87
CA ALA A 42 -7.15 12.26 -1.56
C ALA A 42 -6.28 11.04 -1.91
N THR A 43 -5.60 10.50 -0.91
CA THR A 43 -4.95 9.19 -1.03
C THR A 43 -6.06 8.17 -1.17
N ALA A 44 -6.21 7.57 -2.35
CA ALA A 44 -7.14 6.46 -2.54
C ALA A 44 -6.76 5.36 -1.55
N ALA A 45 -7.68 5.01 -0.65
CA ALA A 45 -7.47 3.91 0.27
C ALA A 45 -7.28 2.63 -0.56
N PRO A 46 -6.26 1.80 -0.24
CA PRO A 46 -6.11 0.51 -0.89
C PRO A 46 -7.41 -0.28 -0.73
N ALA A 47 -7.87 -0.92 -1.81
CA ALA A 47 -9.07 -1.74 -1.78
C ALA A 47 -8.90 -2.80 -0.68
N ALA A 48 -9.78 -2.76 0.33
CA ALA A 48 -9.68 -3.67 1.47
C ALA A 48 -9.94 -5.11 1.01
N ILE A 49 -9.04 -6.02 1.39
CA ILE A 49 -9.26 -7.45 1.19
C ILE A 49 -10.53 -7.87 1.95
N PRO A 50 -11.43 -8.67 1.34
CA PRO A 50 -12.64 -9.14 2.00
C PRO A 50 -12.35 -9.81 3.35
N PRO A 51 -13.18 -9.58 4.38
CA PRO A 51 -12.99 -10.21 5.68
C PRO A 51 -12.98 -11.73 5.57
N GLY A 52 -11.98 -12.36 6.19
CA GLY A 52 -11.79 -13.81 6.16
C GLY A 52 -10.94 -14.33 5.01
N LEU A 53 -10.57 -13.50 4.03
CA LEU A 53 -9.55 -13.86 3.04
C LEU A 53 -8.17 -13.35 3.45
N SER A 54 -7.16 -14.19 3.29
CA SER A 54 -5.75 -13.81 3.30
C SER A 54 -5.22 -13.95 1.89
N CYS A 55 -4.73 -12.87 1.30
CA CYS A 55 -4.33 -12.85 -0.10
C CYS A 55 -2.92 -12.29 -0.28
N ASP A 56 -2.15 -12.96 -1.13
CA ASP A 56 -0.91 -12.47 -1.69
C ASP A 56 -1.15 -12.05 -3.14
N THR A 57 -0.65 -10.89 -3.52
CA THR A 57 -0.77 -10.38 -4.88
C THR A 57 0.59 -10.16 -5.50
N GLY A 58 0.69 -10.32 -6.80
CA GLY A 58 1.96 -10.13 -7.49
C GLY A 58 1.83 -10.08 -9.00
N LYS A 59 2.95 -9.72 -9.63
CA LYS A 59 3.13 -9.82 -11.09
C LYS A 59 3.82 -11.14 -11.41
N HIS A 60 3.50 -11.69 -12.57
CA HIS A 60 4.15 -12.92 -13.03
C HIS A 60 5.64 -12.66 -13.32
N ALA A 61 6.52 -13.58 -12.90
CA ALA A 61 7.98 -13.36 -12.96
C ALA A 61 8.51 -13.15 -14.38
N VAL A 62 7.87 -13.75 -15.38
CA VAL A 62 8.28 -13.70 -16.81
C VAL A 62 7.36 -12.84 -17.68
N ASP A 63 6.28 -12.29 -17.11
CA ASP A 63 5.32 -11.45 -17.81
C ASP A 63 4.80 -10.32 -16.93
N ALA A 64 5.35 -9.14 -17.11
CA ALA A 64 4.99 -7.93 -16.36
C ALA A 64 3.55 -7.44 -16.62
N TYR A 65 2.85 -8.01 -17.58
CA TYR A 65 1.46 -7.67 -17.93
C TYR A 65 0.46 -8.63 -17.27
N THR A 66 0.91 -9.75 -16.73
CA THR A 66 0.07 -10.72 -16.00
C THR A 66 0.21 -10.51 -14.50
N GLY A 67 -0.92 -10.26 -13.83
CA GLY A 67 -1.02 -10.16 -12.37
C GLY A 67 -1.89 -11.27 -11.80
N PHE A 68 -1.67 -11.58 -10.53
CA PHE A 68 -2.42 -12.60 -9.82
C PHE A 68 -2.77 -12.17 -8.40
N ALA A 69 -3.80 -12.81 -7.85
CA ALA A 69 -4.11 -12.85 -6.43
C ALA A 69 -4.25 -14.31 -6.01
N LEU A 70 -3.42 -14.76 -5.09
CA LEU A 70 -3.50 -16.06 -4.44
C LEU A 70 -4.13 -15.87 -3.08
N CYS A 71 -5.35 -16.37 -2.87
CA CYS A 71 -6.07 -16.19 -1.63
C CYS A 71 -6.35 -17.53 -0.94
N ARG A 72 -6.40 -17.46 0.40
CA ARG A 72 -6.89 -18.52 1.27
C ARG A 72 -8.09 -18.03 2.06
N ASN A 73 -9.16 -18.83 2.10
CA ASN A 73 -10.31 -18.53 2.91
C ASN A 73 -10.11 -19.09 4.33
N ASN A 74 -9.83 -18.21 5.28
CA ASN A 74 -9.70 -18.50 6.71
C ASN A 74 -11.01 -18.24 7.47
N GLY A 75 -12.04 -17.77 6.78
CA GLY A 75 -13.37 -17.53 7.34
C GLY A 75 -14.22 -18.80 7.41
N GLY A 76 -15.40 -18.69 8.04
CA GLY A 76 -16.35 -19.78 8.18
C GLY A 76 -17.37 -19.90 7.04
N GLN A 77 -17.32 -19.02 6.04
CA GLN A 77 -18.29 -18.97 4.94
C GLN A 77 -17.60 -19.07 3.59
N THR A 78 -18.29 -19.62 2.59
CA THR A 78 -17.83 -19.62 1.21
C THR A 78 -17.72 -18.19 0.70
N GLN A 79 -16.59 -17.85 0.08
CA GLN A 79 -16.31 -16.54 -0.48
C GLN A 79 -15.87 -16.63 -1.93
N THR A 80 -16.25 -15.64 -2.73
CA THR A 80 -15.79 -15.48 -4.10
C THR A 80 -14.93 -14.24 -4.19
N PHE A 81 -13.84 -14.32 -4.92
CA PHE A 81 -12.95 -13.19 -5.18
C PHE A 81 -12.39 -13.22 -6.60
N TRP A 82 -11.88 -12.10 -7.04
CA TRP A 82 -11.08 -12.01 -8.26
C TRP A 82 -10.00 -10.93 -8.13
N VAL A 83 -8.96 -11.02 -8.96
CA VAL A 83 -7.97 -9.96 -9.10
C VAL A 83 -8.50 -8.89 -10.05
N HIS A 84 -8.30 -7.64 -9.68
CA HIS A 84 -8.55 -6.47 -10.53
C HIS A 84 -7.22 -5.77 -10.78
N LEU A 85 -6.85 -5.60 -12.05
CA LEU A 85 -5.63 -4.94 -12.45
C LEU A 85 -5.94 -3.54 -12.98
N VAL A 86 -5.30 -2.53 -12.41
CA VAL A 86 -5.22 -1.19 -12.97
C VAL A 86 -4.09 -1.17 -13.98
N CYS A 87 -4.45 -1.05 -15.25
CA CYS A 87 -3.51 -1.12 -16.36
C CYS A 87 -3.09 0.29 -16.80
N GLY A 88 -1.76 0.55 -16.89
CA GLY A 88 -1.27 1.83 -17.39
C GLY A 88 -1.53 2.00 -18.88
N TRP A 89 -2.25 3.08 -19.25
CA TRP A 89 -2.63 3.45 -20.64
C TRP A 89 -3.52 2.43 -21.37
N ALA A 90 -3.97 1.39 -20.70
CA ALA A 90 -4.91 0.40 -21.22
C ALA A 90 -6.12 0.30 -20.27
N PRO A 91 -7.27 -0.20 -20.74
CA PRO A 91 -8.41 -0.46 -19.87
C PRO A 91 -8.04 -1.42 -18.74
N ASP A 92 -8.59 -1.17 -17.54
CA ASP A 92 -8.47 -2.07 -16.40
C ASP A 92 -9.13 -3.40 -16.71
N VAL A 93 -8.63 -4.45 -16.08
CA VAL A 93 -9.10 -5.82 -16.35
C VAL A 93 -9.37 -6.58 -15.05
N ASP A 94 -10.42 -7.37 -15.09
CA ASP A 94 -10.77 -8.31 -14.03
C ASP A 94 -10.28 -9.72 -14.38
N GLY A 95 -9.82 -10.44 -13.38
CA GLY A 95 -9.43 -11.84 -13.52
C GLY A 95 -10.61 -12.80 -13.40
N ASN A 96 -10.29 -14.08 -13.48
CA ASN A 96 -11.26 -15.13 -13.25
C ASN A 96 -11.80 -15.09 -11.82
N HIS A 97 -13.11 -15.27 -11.66
CA HIS A 97 -13.75 -15.40 -10.36
C HIS A 97 -13.42 -16.75 -9.75
N VAL A 98 -13.00 -16.75 -8.50
CA VAL A 98 -12.62 -17.95 -7.75
C VAL A 98 -13.48 -18.04 -6.51
N THR A 99 -14.19 -19.15 -6.34
CA THR A 99 -15.01 -19.41 -5.16
C THR A 99 -14.28 -20.38 -4.24
N LEU A 100 -14.08 -19.98 -2.98
CA LEU A 100 -13.37 -20.75 -1.97
C LEU A 100 -14.30 -21.10 -0.81
N ARG A 101 -14.35 -22.38 -0.46
CA ARG A 101 -14.95 -22.84 0.81
C ARG A 101 -14.02 -22.54 1.98
N PRO A 102 -14.50 -22.59 3.23
CA PRO A 102 -13.64 -22.49 4.40
C PRO A 102 -12.42 -23.41 4.32
N GLY A 103 -11.23 -22.84 4.50
CA GLY A 103 -9.95 -23.56 4.45
C GLY A 103 -9.35 -23.76 3.06
N GLU A 104 -10.09 -23.47 1.99
CA GLU A 104 -9.58 -23.62 0.61
C GLU A 104 -8.69 -22.46 0.19
N SER A 105 -7.82 -22.71 -0.77
CA SER A 105 -6.97 -21.71 -1.44
C SER A 105 -7.18 -21.78 -2.94
N GLY A 106 -7.04 -20.63 -3.60
CA GLY A 106 -7.17 -20.53 -5.05
C GLY A 106 -6.54 -19.26 -5.59
N GLN A 107 -6.34 -19.23 -6.89
CA GLN A 107 -5.68 -18.12 -7.58
C GLN A 107 -6.59 -17.55 -8.66
N SER A 108 -6.74 -16.22 -8.64
CA SER A 108 -7.29 -15.44 -9.74
C SER A 108 -6.15 -14.79 -10.51
N THR A 109 -6.26 -14.73 -11.83
CA THR A 109 -5.25 -14.16 -12.73
C THR A 109 -5.90 -13.28 -13.77
N ALA A 110 -5.26 -12.17 -14.11
CA ALA A 110 -5.66 -11.29 -15.20
C ALA A 110 -4.45 -10.82 -15.99
N HIS A 111 -4.67 -10.34 -17.19
CA HIS A 111 -3.61 -9.86 -18.08
C HIS A 111 -3.99 -8.49 -18.65
N CYS A 112 -3.17 -7.46 -18.38
CA CYS A 112 -3.26 -6.17 -19.06
C CYS A 112 -2.87 -6.30 -20.52
N GLY A 113 -3.57 -5.58 -21.40
CA GLY A 113 -3.18 -5.55 -22.83
C GLY A 113 -1.73 -5.08 -23.01
N LYS A 114 -1.07 -5.60 -24.04
CA LYS A 114 0.33 -5.25 -24.35
C LYS A 114 0.53 -3.81 -24.81
N ILE A 115 -0.57 -3.05 -24.96
CA ILE A 115 -0.58 -1.64 -25.31
C ILE A 115 -0.57 -0.87 -23.99
N GLY A 116 0.60 -0.42 -23.56
CA GLY A 116 0.72 0.37 -22.34
C GLY A 116 1.96 0.07 -21.52
N THR A 117 1.99 0.61 -20.30
CA THR A 117 3.12 0.48 -19.38
C THR A 117 3.05 -0.75 -18.46
N GLY A 118 2.08 -1.64 -18.69
CA GLY A 118 1.86 -2.82 -17.87
C GLY A 118 0.95 -2.54 -16.67
N ILE A 119 1.10 -3.33 -15.60
CA ILE A 119 0.28 -3.26 -14.41
C ILE A 119 0.76 -2.11 -13.51
N GLY A 120 -0.11 -1.15 -13.24
CA GLY A 120 0.07 -0.09 -12.25
C GLY A 120 -0.24 -0.57 -10.84
N GLU A 121 -1.47 -1.06 -10.61
CA GLU A 121 -1.92 -1.54 -9.30
C GLU A 121 -2.62 -2.90 -9.41
N ILE A 122 -2.61 -3.64 -8.31
CA ILE A 122 -3.27 -4.94 -8.18
C ILE A 122 -4.19 -4.90 -6.97
N HIS A 123 -5.47 -5.16 -7.18
CA HIS A 123 -6.48 -5.20 -6.13
C HIS A 123 -7.14 -6.57 -6.07
N VAL A 124 -7.59 -6.96 -4.88
CA VAL A 124 -8.48 -8.11 -4.68
C VAL A 124 -9.90 -7.58 -4.48
N ARG A 125 -10.84 -8.10 -5.21
CA ARG A 125 -12.26 -7.73 -5.12
C ARG A 125 -13.10 -8.94 -4.71
N PRO A 126 -14.17 -8.72 -3.89
CA PRO A 126 -15.17 -9.73 -3.53
C PRO A 126 -16.23 -9.89 -4.60
#